data_ab925c4ec1bb3706ae402a0cf7aedf84
#
_entry.id   ab925c4ec1bb3706ae402a0cf7aedf84
#
_cell.length_a   1.000
_cell.length_b   1.000
_cell.length_c   1.000
_cell.angle_alpha   90.00
_cell.angle_beta   90.00
_cell.angle_gamma   90.00
#
_symmetry.space_group_name_H-M   'P 1'
#
loop_
_entity.id
_entity.type
_entity.pdbx_description
1 polymer ?
#
loop_
_entity_poly.entity_id
_entity_poly.type
_entity_poly.pdbx_seq_one_letter_code
_entity_poly.pdbx_strand_id
1 'polypeptide(L)'
;QIENEYYSNIRPKRVGESGEKPLESLARAGIQYIEVRSTDVNPFLPLGIDVPQMHFMDIFLTWCGLQESGEIDDAEYERINRNFSKVVYEGRRPGLTLESASGETTLTEWATDLLNSMQPVASLLDDANHHSFHLDTLGQQRLKVADSSHTPSAKVLRILEDENIEFAE
;
A
#
# COMPACT_ATOMS: atom_id res chain seq x y z
N GLN A 1 -18.21 1.39 21.58
CA GLN A 1 -17.26 0.81 20.61
C GLN A 1 -16.04 0.33 21.38
N ILE A 2 -15.62 -0.90 21.16
CA ILE A 2 -14.51 -1.51 21.89
C ILE A 2 -13.23 -1.09 21.20
N GLU A 3 -12.28 -0.47 21.91
CA GLU A 3 -11.00 0.02 21.36
C GLU A 3 -10.23 -1.03 20.55
N ASN A 4 -10.31 -2.30 20.96
CA ASN A 4 -9.60 -3.39 20.32
C ASN A 4 -10.26 -3.87 19.01
N GLU A 5 -11.46 -3.39 18.68
CA GLU A 5 -12.22 -3.77 17.48
C GLU A 5 -12.13 -2.74 16.34
N TYR A 6 -11.30 -1.71 16.48
CA TYR A 6 -11.07 -0.77 15.40
C TYR A 6 -10.20 -1.42 14.33
N TYR A 7 -10.84 -1.78 13.24
CA TYR A 7 -10.16 -2.33 12.06
C TYR A 7 -9.95 -1.23 11.02
N SER A 8 -8.68 -0.98 10.68
CA SER A 8 -8.27 -0.05 9.64
C SER A 8 -7.13 -0.66 8.83
N ASN A 9 -6.97 -0.21 7.60
CA ASN A 9 -5.87 -0.61 6.71
C ASN A 9 -4.49 -0.24 7.29
N ILE A 10 -4.45 0.84 8.07
CA ILE A 10 -3.26 1.30 8.80
C ILE A 10 -3.69 1.60 10.23
N ARG A 11 -2.92 1.12 11.20
CA ARG A 11 -3.17 1.35 12.62
C ARG A 11 -1.97 1.98 13.30
N PRO A 12 -2.15 3.13 13.99
CA PRO A 12 -1.13 3.67 14.88
C PRO A 12 -0.96 2.76 16.09
N LYS A 13 0.28 2.51 16.48
CA LYS A 13 0.63 1.62 17.57
C LYS A 13 1.68 2.25 18.50
N ARG A 14 1.60 1.85 19.75
CA ARG A 14 2.61 2.08 20.77
C ARG A 14 2.62 0.91 21.74
N VAL A 15 3.81 0.52 22.19
CA VAL A 15 3.95 -0.42 23.28
C VAL A 15 3.56 0.31 24.58
N GLY A 16 2.46 -0.13 25.21
CA GLY A 16 1.97 0.40 26.48
C GLY A 16 2.71 -0.21 27.68
N GLU A 17 2.54 0.43 28.85
CA GLU A 17 2.95 -0.14 30.11
C GLU A 17 2.00 -1.28 30.53
N SER A 18 2.42 -2.10 31.50
CA SER A 18 1.57 -3.21 31.96
C SER A 18 0.24 -2.71 32.50
N GLY A 19 -0.87 -3.13 31.87
CA GLY A 19 -2.23 -2.73 32.21
C GLY A 19 -2.72 -1.43 31.56
N GLU A 20 -1.88 -0.72 30.82
CA GLU A 20 -2.26 0.50 30.07
C GLU A 20 -3.04 0.14 28.81
N LYS A 21 -4.12 0.87 28.55
CA LYS A 21 -4.92 0.67 27.33
C LYS A 21 -4.23 1.30 26.11
N PRO A 22 -4.42 0.75 24.88
CA PRO A 22 -3.78 1.25 23.66
C PRO A 22 -4.02 2.74 23.40
N LEU A 23 -5.24 3.26 23.61
CA LEU A 23 -5.52 4.67 23.42
C LEU A 23 -4.84 5.56 24.47
N GLU A 24 -4.72 5.10 25.70
CA GLU A 24 -4.05 5.84 26.79
C GLU A 24 -2.55 5.98 26.47
N SER A 25 -1.89 4.91 26.01
CA SER A 25 -0.48 4.95 25.62
C SER A 25 -0.23 5.86 24.41
N LEU A 26 -1.11 5.83 23.41
CA LEU A 26 -1.05 6.71 22.25
C LEU A 26 -1.27 8.18 22.63
N ALA A 27 -2.27 8.47 23.48
CA ALA A 27 -2.55 9.83 23.95
C ALA A 27 -1.40 10.41 24.79
N ARG A 28 -0.77 9.58 25.64
CA ARG A 28 0.32 9.99 26.53
C ARG A 28 1.61 10.27 25.78
N ALA A 29 1.97 9.47 24.79
CA ALA A 29 3.31 9.46 24.24
C ALA A 29 3.38 9.41 22.69
N GLY A 30 2.24 9.53 22.01
CA GLY A 30 2.16 9.55 20.54
C GLY A 30 2.40 8.19 19.90
N ILE A 31 2.48 8.19 18.56
CA ILE A 31 2.67 6.99 17.74
C ILE A 31 4.13 6.56 17.83
N GLN A 32 4.37 5.26 18.06
CA GLN A 32 5.70 4.67 18.06
C GLN A 32 5.99 3.92 16.74
N TYR A 33 4.98 3.24 16.21
CA TYR A 33 5.05 2.53 14.94
C TYR A 33 3.66 2.42 14.31
N ILE A 34 3.62 2.02 13.06
CA ILE A 34 2.38 1.77 12.34
C ILE A 34 2.28 0.30 11.93
N GLU A 35 1.07 -0.24 11.95
CA GLU A 35 0.75 -1.57 11.45
C GLU A 35 0.01 -1.44 10.14
N VAL A 36 0.62 -1.90 9.04
CA VAL A 36 -0.02 -1.94 7.71
C VAL A 36 -0.72 -3.28 7.53
N ARG A 37 -2.01 -3.26 7.18
CA ARG A 37 -2.85 -4.46 7.06
C ARG A 37 -3.43 -4.69 5.67
N SER A 38 -3.20 -3.76 4.74
CA SER A 38 -3.75 -3.80 3.39
C SER A 38 -2.82 -4.43 2.36
N THR A 39 -1.74 -5.10 2.82
CA THR A 39 -0.82 -5.79 1.91
C THR A 39 -1.37 -7.15 1.54
N ASP A 40 -1.58 -7.40 0.25
CA ASP A 40 -2.01 -8.69 -0.26
C ASP A 40 -0.93 -9.77 -0.07
N VAL A 41 -1.37 -10.97 0.29
CA VAL A 41 -0.50 -12.15 0.33
C VAL A 41 -0.20 -12.59 -1.10
N ASN A 42 1.08 -12.71 -1.45
CA ASN A 42 1.50 -13.23 -2.74
C ASN A 42 1.53 -14.78 -2.72
N PRO A 43 0.62 -15.49 -3.42
CA PRO A 43 0.52 -16.93 -3.36
C PRO A 43 1.71 -17.66 -4.00
N PHE A 44 2.55 -16.95 -4.75
CA PHE A 44 3.76 -17.51 -5.38
C PHE A 44 5.00 -17.49 -4.48
N LEU A 45 4.86 -16.99 -3.26
CA LEU A 45 5.96 -16.84 -2.30
C LEU A 45 5.67 -17.68 -1.05
N PRO A 46 6.67 -18.41 -0.52
CA PRO A 46 6.48 -19.26 0.66
C PRO A 46 5.96 -18.55 1.91
N LEU A 47 6.33 -17.29 2.08
CA LEU A 47 5.93 -16.44 3.21
C LEU A 47 4.85 -15.41 2.84
N GLY A 48 4.38 -15.43 1.58
CA GLY A 48 3.39 -14.47 1.09
C GLY A 48 3.93 -13.07 0.83
N ILE A 49 5.18 -12.80 1.18
CA ILE A 49 5.89 -11.53 1.02
C ILE A 49 7.36 -11.80 0.67
N ASP A 50 8.01 -10.89 -0.06
CA ASP A 50 9.43 -10.95 -0.40
C ASP A 50 10.17 -9.67 0.01
N VAL A 51 11.50 -9.72 -0.11
CA VAL A 51 12.38 -8.60 0.20
C VAL A 51 12.09 -7.37 -0.67
N PRO A 52 11.86 -7.49 -2.01
CA PRO A 52 11.44 -6.35 -2.82
C PRO A 52 10.18 -5.67 -2.31
N GLN A 53 9.17 -6.41 -1.84
CA GLN A 53 7.97 -5.82 -1.27
C GLN A 53 8.27 -5.05 0.03
N MET A 54 9.17 -5.57 0.88
CA MET A 54 9.62 -4.86 2.08
C MET A 54 10.32 -3.55 1.72
N HIS A 55 11.24 -3.56 0.76
CA HIS A 55 11.90 -2.34 0.28
C HIS A 55 10.91 -1.33 -0.30
N PHE A 56 9.87 -1.78 -0.99
CA PHE A 56 8.80 -0.88 -1.45
C PHE A 56 8.05 -0.25 -0.28
N MET A 57 7.75 -1.00 0.77
CA MET A 57 7.12 -0.45 1.98
C MET A 57 8.01 0.58 2.67
N ASP A 58 9.33 0.36 2.73
CA ASP A 58 10.28 1.34 3.28
C ASP A 58 10.25 2.65 2.50
N ILE A 59 10.26 2.58 1.15
CA ILE A 59 10.16 3.76 0.29
C ILE A 59 8.83 4.48 0.56
N PHE A 60 7.73 3.74 0.47
CA PHE A 60 6.38 4.30 0.55
C PHE A 60 6.10 4.96 1.89
N LEU A 61 6.42 4.28 3.00
CA LEU A 61 6.19 4.80 4.34
C LEU A 61 7.09 5.99 4.66
N THR A 62 8.36 5.95 4.23
CA THR A 62 9.26 7.08 4.37
C THR A 62 8.77 8.28 3.56
N TRP A 63 8.35 8.05 2.31
CA TRP A 63 7.77 9.10 1.46
C TRP A 63 6.51 9.71 2.10
N CYS A 64 5.59 8.88 2.60
CA CYS A 64 4.39 9.35 3.32
C CYS A 64 4.75 10.22 4.53
N GLY A 65 5.76 9.82 5.31
CA GLY A 65 6.22 10.56 6.48
C GLY A 65 6.84 11.92 6.16
N LEU A 66 7.27 12.14 4.92
CA LEU A 66 7.85 13.39 4.43
C LEU A 66 6.82 14.32 3.76
N GLN A 67 5.56 13.85 3.55
CA GLN A 67 4.52 14.67 2.94
C GLN A 67 3.84 15.56 3.98
N GLU A 68 3.47 16.76 3.57
CA GLU A 68 2.51 17.57 4.32
C GLU A 68 1.15 16.87 4.30
N SER A 69 0.51 16.77 5.47
CA SER A 69 -0.78 16.13 5.60
C SER A 69 -1.69 16.97 6.49
N GLY A 70 -2.83 17.37 5.93
CA GLY A 70 -3.90 18.02 6.68
C GLY A 70 -4.79 17.02 7.42
N GLU A 71 -5.80 17.52 8.11
CA GLU A 71 -6.86 16.70 8.66
C GLU A 71 -7.77 16.17 7.55
N ILE A 72 -8.20 14.93 7.67
CA ILE A 72 -9.14 14.29 6.74
C ILE A 72 -10.56 14.58 7.24
N ASP A 73 -11.38 15.25 6.44
CA ASP A 73 -12.81 15.45 6.71
C ASP A 73 -13.65 14.24 6.25
N ASP A 74 -14.94 14.25 6.61
CA ASP A 74 -15.85 13.15 6.27
C ASP A 74 -15.98 12.92 4.75
N ALA A 75 -15.96 14.00 3.96
CA ALA A 75 -16.09 13.91 2.51
C ALA A 75 -14.83 13.27 1.87
N GLU A 76 -13.65 13.63 2.37
CA GLU A 76 -12.41 13.03 1.96
C GLU A 76 -12.33 11.56 2.39
N TYR A 77 -12.73 11.24 3.61
CA TYR A 77 -12.80 9.86 4.10
C TYR A 77 -13.70 8.99 3.21
N GLU A 78 -14.88 9.47 2.84
CA GLU A 78 -15.77 8.75 1.93
C GLU A 78 -15.17 8.58 0.55
N ARG A 79 -14.50 9.61 0.00
CA ARG A 79 -13.80 9.53 -1.29
C ARG A 79 -12.70 8.47 -1.27
N ILE A 80 -11.88 8.43 -0.21
CA ILE A 80 -10.83 7.41 -0.01
C ILE A 80 -11.45 6.01 -0.02
N ASN A 81 -12.54 5.79 0.71
CA ASN A 81 -13.20 4.49 0.77
C ASN A 81 -13.80 4.07 -0.58
N ARG A 82 -14.40 4.99 -1.34
CA ARG A 82 -14.87 4.70 -2.70
C ARG A 82 -13.72 4.31 -3.62
N ASN A 83 -12.62 5.06 -3.62
CA ASN A 83 -11.44 4.74 -4.41
C ASN A 83 -10.83 3.40 -4.01
N PHE A 84 -10.70 3.13 -2.72
CA PHE A 84 -10.20 1.86 -2.21
C PHE A 84 -11.06 0.69 -2.72
N SER A 85 -12.38 0.80 -2.63
CA SER A 85 -13.30 -0.21 -3.14
C SER A 85 -13.16 -0.41 -4.65
N LYS A 86 -13.07 0.68 -5.43
CA LYS A 86 -12.84 0.60 -6.89
C LYS A 86 -11.54 -0.17 -7.21
N VAL A 87 -10.46 0.11 -6.50
CA VAL A 87 -9.17 -0.57 -6.74
C VAL A 87 -9.24 -2.04 -6.34
N VAL A 88 -9.89 -2.38 -5.23
CA VAL A 88 -10.07 -3.78 -4.79
C VAL A 88 -10.82 -4.60 -5.83
N TYR A 89 -11.93 -4.09 -6.35
CA TYR A 89 -12.78 -4.85 -7.28
C TYR A 89 -12.36 -4.74 -8.75
N GLU A 90 -11.77 -3.62 -9.14
CA GLU A 90 -11.57 -3.28 -10.55
C GLU A 90 -10.13 -2.81 -10.87
N GLY A 91 -9.18 -2.92 -9.96
CA GLY A 91 -7.83 -2.32 -10.08
C GLY A 91 -7.03 -2.72 -11.32
N ARG A 92 -7.39 -3.82 -11.99
CA ARG A 92 -6.79 -4.25 -13.26
C ARG A 92 -7.60 -3.82 -14.50
N ARG A 93 -8.75 -3.14 -14.32
CA ARG A 93 -9.55 -2.63 -15.44
C ARG A 93 -8.80 -1.51 -16.17
N PRO A 94 -8.59 -1.61 -17.50
CA PRO A 94 -7.97 -0.54 -18.27
C PRO A 94 -8.78 0.77 -18.14
N GLY A 95 -8.09 1.88 -17.93
CA GLY A 95 -8.71 3.20 -17.83
C GLY A 95 -9.55 3.43 -16.57
N LEU A 96 -9.38 2.62 -15.51
CA LEU A 96 -10.06 2.86 -14.23
C LEU A 96 -9.75 4.26 -13.71
N THR A 97 -10.78 5.07 -13.47
CA THR A 97 -10.65 6.42 -12.90
C THR A 97 -10.94 6.43 -11.39
N LEU A 98 -10.17 7.23 -10.68
CA LEU A 98 -10.27 7.49 -9.25
C LEU A 98 -10.55 8.98 -9.01
N GLU A 99 -11.20 9.28 -7.89
CA GLU A 99 -11.55 10.64 -7.48
C GLU A 99 -10.38 11.26 -6.70
N SER A 100 -9.82 12.37 -7.18
CA SER A 100 -8.85 13.19 -6.42
C SER A 100 -9.51 14.48 -5.91
N ALA A 101 -8.78 15.26 -5.11
CA ALA A 101 -9.25 16.58 -4.68
C ALA A 101 -9.44 17.57 -5.84
N SER A 102 -8.71 17.37 -6.96
CA SER A 102 -8.74 18.23 -8.14
C SER A 102 -9.63 17.70 -9.27
N GLY A 103 -10.28 16.54 -9.09
CA GLY A 103 -11.13 15.89 -10.11
C GLY A 103 -10.78 14.41 -10.29
N GLU A 104 -11.17 13.83 -11.41
CA GLU A 104 -10.87 12.44 -11.75
C GLU A 104 -9.49 12.32 -12.43
N THR A 105 -8.79 11.24 -12.11
CA THR A 105 -7.54 10.82 -12.75
C THR A 105 -7.55 9.31 -12.94
N THR A 106 -6.81 8.78 -13.90
CA THR A 106 -6.72 7.32 -14.04
C THR A 106 -5.82 6.73 -12.95
N LEU A 107 -6.12 5.49 -12.54
CA LEU A 107 -5.26 4.74 -11.61
C LEU A 107 -3.81 4.69 -12.10
N THR A 108 -3.60 4.47 -13.40
CA THR A 108 -2.27 4.39 -14.00
C THR A 108 -1.51 5.71 -13.92
N GLU A 109 -2.16 6.84 -14.25
CA GLU A 109 -1.55 8.17 -14.12
C GLU A 109 -1.20 8.47 -12.66
N TRP A 110 -2.16 8.31 -11.74
CA TRP A 110 -1.92 8.59 -10.33
C TRP A 110 -0.82 7.72 -9.74
N ALA A 111 -0.84 6.41 -10.00
CA ALA A 111 0.20 5.51 -9.53
C ALA A 111 1.58 5.85 -10.14
N THR A 112 1.64 6.26 -11.42
CA THR A 112 2.87 6.69 -12.07
C THR A 112 3.44 7.94 -11.39
N ASP A 113 2.61 8.94 -11.13
CA ASP A 113 3.03 10.17 -10.45
C ASP A 113 3.53 9.90 -9.04
N LEU A 114 2.84 9.04 -8.28
CA LEU A 114 3.28 8.61 -6.96
C LEU A 114 4.65 7.92 -7.02
N LEU A 115 4.85 6.95 -7.91
CA LEU A 115 6.12 6.25 -8.06
C LEU A 115 7.25 7.18 -8.49
N ASN A 116 6.95 8.19 -9.30
CA ASN A 116 7.93 9.22 -9.69
C ASN A 116 8.32 10.09 -8.50
N SER A 117 7.34 10.50 -7.68
CA SER A 117 7.60 11.32 -6.47
C SER A 117 8.35 10.56 -5.38
N MET A 118 8.29 9.23 -5.36
CA MET A 118 9.04 8.37 -4.44
C MET A 118 10.51 8.16 -4.85
N GLN A 119 10.88 8.44 -6.10
CA GLN A 119 12.23 8.14 -6.60
C GLN A 119 13.36 8.82 -5.81
N PRO A 120 13.27 10.08 -5.36
CA PRO A 120 14.30 10.69 -4.51
C PRO A 120 14.47 9.96 -3.16
N VAL A 121 13.37 9.46 -2.59
CA VAL A 121 13.40 8.68 -1.35
C VAL A 121 14.10 7.35 -1.56
N ALA A 122 13.79 6.63 -2.64
CA ALA A 122 14.46 5.38 -2.99
C ALA A 122 15.97 5.57 -3.18
N SER A 123 16.39 6.64 -3.87
CA SER A 123 17.80 6.99 -4.05
C SER A 123 18.48 7.27 -2.69
N LEU A 124 17.84 8.06 -1.83
CA LEU A 124 18.37 8.37 -0.49
C LEU A 124 18.57 7.11 0.37
N LEU A 125 17.59 6.19 0.34
CA LEU A 125 17.66 4.93 1.09
C LEU A 125 18.77 4.02 0.54
N ASP A 126 18.95 3.95 -0.77
CA ASP A 126 20.03 3.20 -1.40
C ASP A 126 21.41 3.78 -1.08
N ASP A 127 21.57 5.09 -1.15
CA ASP A 127 22.81 5.79 -0.79
C ASP A 127 23.19 5.54 0.68
N ALA A 128 22.20 5.62 1.59
CA ALA A 128 22.40 5.40 3.01
C ALA A 128 22.79 3.94 3.35
N ASN A 129 22.34 2.97 2.56
CA ASN A 129 22.57 1.55 2.79
C ASN A 129 23.62 0.94 1.82
N HIS A 130 24.21 1.73 0.93
CA HIS A 130 25.23 1.32 -0.04
C HIS A 130 24.79 0.17 -0.97
N HIS A 131 23.55 0.24 -1.49
CA HIS A 131 22.99 -0.72 -2.46
C HIS A 131 22.02 -0.04 -3.43
N SER A 132 21.35 -0.81 -4.31
CA SER A 132 20.37 -0.31 -5.31
C SER A 132 18.98 -0.95 -5.18
N PHE A 133 18.69 -1.64 -4.09
CA PHE A 133 17.50 -2.48 -3.97
C PHE A 133 16.19 -1.68 -3.95
N HIS A 134 16.21 -0.46 -3.42
CA HIS A 134 15.03 0.39 -3.39
C HIS A 134 14.68 0.93 -4.79
N LEU A 135 15.66 1.39 -5.56
CA LEU A 135 15.46 1.83 -6.95
C LEU A 135 15.02 0.67 -7.84
N ASP A 136 15.63 -0.51 -7.70
CA ASP A 136 15.25 -1.71 -8.44
C ASP A 136 13.81 -2.12 -8.14
N THR A 137 13.42 -2.08 -6.87
CA THR A 137 12.04 -2.36 -6.43
C THR A 137 11.04 -1.36 -7.00
N LEU A 138 11.36 -0.07 -6.98
CA LEU A 138 10.52 0.96 -7.56
C LEU A 138 10.32 0.73 -9.07
N GLY A 139 11.37 0.29 -9.78
CA GLY A 139 11.29 -0.15 -11.16
C GLY A 139 10.31 -1.31 -11.37
N GLN A 140 10.32 -2.30 -10.49
CA GLN A 140 9.37 -3.42 -10.55
C GLN A 140 7.91 -2.98 -10.34
N GLN A 141 7.64 -2.02 -9.46
CA GLN A 141 6.28 -1.49 -9.30
C GLN A 141 5.82 -0.70 -10.54
N ARG A 142 6.72 0.04 -11.19
CA ARG A 142 6.41 0.72 -12.47
C ARG A 142 5.98 -0.26 -13.56
N LEU A 143 6.60 -1.43 -13.66
CA LEU A 143 6.18 -2.47 -14.61
C LEU A 143 4.74 -2.94 -14.33
N LYS A 144 4.36 -3.14 -13.07
CA LYS A 144 2.98 -3.53 -12.69
C LYS A 144 1.95 -2.44 -13.00
N VAL A 145 2.34 -1.16 -12.86
CA VAL A 145 1.47 -0.01 -13.18
C VAL A 145 1.31 0.14 -14.70
N ALA A 146 2.39 -0.06 -15.46
CA ALA A 146 2.35 0.03 -16.93
C ALA A 146 1.56 -1.12 -17.56
N ASP A 147 1.66 -2.33 -16.98
CA ASP A 147 0.99 -3.53 -17.46
C ASP A 147 0.51 -4.38 -16.27
N SER A 148 -0.79 -4.37 -16.04
CA SER A 148 -1.44 -5.11 -14.95
C SER A 148 -1.26 -6.63 -15.04
N SER A 149 -0.83 -7.19 -16.19
CA SER A 149 -0.51 -8.61 -16.34
C SER A 149 0.68 -9.06 -15.48
N HIS A 150 1.52 -8.12 -15.03
CA HIS A 150 2.63 -8.38 -14.12
C HIS A 150 2.21 -8.53 -12.65
N THR A 151 0.95 -8.24 -12.31
CA THR A 151 0.46 -8.39 -10.93
C THR A 151 0.31 -9.85 -10.52
N PRO A 152 0.51 -10.20 -9.23
CA PRO A 152 0.28 -11.56 -8.74
C PRO A 152 -1.15 -12.06 -9.04
N SER A 153 -2.16 -11.21 -8.88
CA SER A 153 -3.56 -11.56 -9.18
C SER A 153 -3.80 -11.90 -10.65
N ALA A 154 -3.14 -11.21 -11.59
CA ALA A 154 -3.23 -11.54 -13.00
C ALA A 154 -2.57 -12.89 -13.32
N LYS A 155 -1.46 -13.21 -12.63
CA LYS A 155 -0.80 -14.52 -12.77
C LYS A 155 -1.66 -15.66 -12.25
N VAL A 156 -2.36 -15.47 -11.11
CA VAL A 156 -3.32 -16.47 -10.60
C VAL A 156 -4.40 -16.73 -11.62
N LEU A 157 -5.08 -15.70 -12.13
CA LEU A 157 -6.14 -15.88 -13.12
C LEU A 157 -5.67 -16.59 -14.39
N ARG A 158 -4.47 -16.26 -14.87
CA ARG A 158 -3.90 -16.95 -16.04
C ARG A 158 -3.74 -18.46 -15.79
N ILE A 159 -3.24 -18.85 -14.61
CA ILE A 159 -3.12 -20.28 -14.26
C ILE A 159 -4.50 -20.95 -14.25
N LEU A 160 -5.50 -20.34 -13.63
CA LEU A 160 -6.85 -20.89 -13.59
C LEU A 160 -7.45 -21.07 -15.01
N GLU A 161 -7.24 -20.07 -15.88
CA GLU A 161 -7.69 -20.11 -17.28
C GLU A 161 -6.94 -21.19 -18.09
N ASP A 162 -5.61 -21.22 -18.01
CA ASP A 162 -4.75 -22.14 -18.78
C ASP A 162 -4.98 -23.60 -18.35
N GLU A 163 -5.20 -23.87 -17.08
CA GLU A 163 -5.43 -25.20 -16.51
C GLU A 163 -6.93 -25.59 -16.46
N ASN A 164 -7.82 -24.62 -16.77
CA ASN A 164 -9.28 -24.79 -16.73
C ASN A 164 -9.78 -25.33 -15.38
N ILE A 165 -9.27 -24.78 -14.28
CA ILE A 165 -9.63 -25.13 -12.91
C ILE A 165 -10.34 -23.96 -12.20
N GLU A 166 -11.14 -24.27 -11.17
CA GLU A 166 -11.77 -23.27 -10.32
C GLU A 166 -10.83 -22.86 -9.18
N PHE A 167 -11.03 -21.66 -8.64
CA PHE A 167 -10.18 -21.10 -7.56
C PHE A 167 -10.16 -21.98 -6.29
N ALA A 168 -11.18 -22.78 -6.08
CA ALA A 168 -11.33 -23.65 -4.90
C ALA A 168 -10.82 -25.10 -5.11
N GLU A 169 -10.29 -25.42 -6.28
CA GLU A 169 -9.65 -26.70 -6.59
C GLU A 169 -8.13 -26.63 -6.45
#